data_3b16221ec3aebf4dd5af1c4be256417d
#
_entry.id   3b16221ec3aebf4dd5af1c4be256417d
#
_cell.length_a   1.000
_cell.length_b   1.000
_cell.length_c   1.000
_cell.angle_alpha   90.00
_cell.angle_beta   90.00
_cell.angle_gamma   90.00
#
_symmetry.space_group_name_H-M   'P 1'
#
loop_
_entity.id
_entity.type
_entity.pdbx_description
1 polymer ?
#
loop_
_entity_poly.entity_id
_entity_poly.type
_entity_poly.pdbx_seq_one_letter_code
_entity_poly.pdbx_strand_id
1 'polypeptide(L)'
;MNEHQLDHAKELARGKVDEVAASLQSGDSLARPNGKKARKKIADEKILQVNNLQVSFKTYGGEVEAVRGVNFDLYKGETLAIVGESGCGKSVTSNAIMGLIPEPAGKIKNGSILFKNKELTKLSKSELRKIQGIDVSMIFQDPMTALNPTLTIGEQLTEGLRTHKKVGKQEARLKAIEMLNLVGIPNPSERLKQYPHQFSGGMRQRIVIAIALICDPELLIADEPTTALDVTIQAQILELFEEIQRKTDISIILITHDLGVVAKIADRIAVMYAGKIVEIGDKREIFYTPQHPYTQGLLNSVPRLDLMDEELQPIDGTPPDLFSPPTGCPFTARCKFAMEVCDHVYPFTSKLSDAHKVDCWLQDDRAKV
;
A
#
# COMPACT_ATOMS: atom_id res chain seq x y z
N MET A 1 -2.01 16.93 -26.86
CA MET A 1 -1.79 17.79 -25.67
C MET A 1 -0.86 18.91 -26.11
N ASN A 2 -1.27 20.18 -26.05
CA ASN A 2 -0.45 21.31 -26.48
C ASN A 2 0.66 21.60 -25.45
N GLU A 3 1.83 22.09 -25.90
CA GLU A 3 2.96 22.46 -25.04
C GLU A 3 2.56 23.33 -23.84
N HIS A 4 1.62 24.25 -24.03
CA HIS A 4 1.03 25.07 -22.96
C HIS A 4 0.33 24.27 -21.84
N GLN A 5 -0.30 23.13 -22.16
CA GLN A 5 -0.93 22.26 -21.15
C GLN A 5 0.10 21.43 -20.39
N LEU A 6 1.20 21.09 -21.06
CA LEU A 6 2.31 20.37 -20.44
C LEU A 6 3.08 21.27 -19.45
N ASP A 7 3.27 22.54 -19.80
CA ASP A 7 3.96 23.51 -18.95
C ASP A 7 3.10 23.92 -17.74
N HIS A 8 1.79 24.07 -17.91
CA HIS A 8 0.87 24.32 -16.80
C HIS A 8 0.77 23.11 -15.83
N ALA A 9 0.80 21.88 -16.34
CA ALA A 9 0.85 20.68 -15.52
C ALA A 9 2.18 20.54 -14.75
N LYS A 10 3.29 20.95 -15.38
CA LYS A 10 4.61 21.00 -14.74
C LYS A 10 4.67 22.08 -13.65
N GLU A 11 4.05 23.22 -13.86
CA GLU A 11 3.99 24.32 -12.89
C GLU A 11 3.14 23.97 -11.67
N LEU A 12 1.99 23.30 -11.85
CA LEU A 12 1.14 22.80 -10.77
C LEU A 12 1.82 21.65 -9.98
N ALA A 13 2.56 20.79 -10.66
CA ALA A 13 3.36 19.75 -10.01
C ALA A 13 4.52 20.38 -9.19
N ARG A 14 5.20 21.40 -9.73
CA ARG A 14 6.26 22.15 -9.02
C ARG A 14 5.75 22.79 -7.73
N GLY A 15 4.68 23.57 -7.78
CA GLY A 15 4.15 24.24 -6.60
C GLY A 15 3.78 23.31 -5.44
N LYS A 16 3.31 22.10 -5.74
CA LYS A 16 2.90 21.12 -4.71
C LYS A 16 4.08 20.36 -4.09
N VAL A 17 5.14 20.11 -4.85
CA VAL A 17 6.34 19.43 -4.32
C VAL A 17 7.19 20.40 -3.50
N ASP A 18 7.27 21.66 -3.91
CA ASP A 18 7.92 22.70 -3.12
C ASP A 18 7.23 22.94 -1.76
N GLU A 19 5.89 22.83 -1.71
CA GLU A 19 5.10 22.90 -0.48
C GLU A 19 5.36 21.70 0.44
N VAL A 20 5.54 20.51 -0.11
CA VAL A 20 5.90 19.29 0.63
C VAL A 20 7.35 19.35 1.10
N ALA A 21 8.28 19.77 0.24
CA ALA A 21 9.69 19.91 0.59
C ALA A 21 9.90 21.00 1.65
N ALA A 22 9.26 22.16 1.51
CA ALA A 22 9.32 23.25 2.49
C ALA A 22 8.71 22.83 3.84
N SER A 23 7.59 22.10 3.84
CA SER A 23 6.95 21.57 5.06
C SER A 23 7.79 20.50 5.76
N LEU A 24 8.63 19.77 5.00
CA LEU A 24 9.55 18.78 5.53
C LEU A 24 10.84 19.40 6.09
N GLN A 25 11.32 20.52 5.54
CA GLN A 25 12.56 21.21 5.97
C GLN A 25 12.38 22.11 7.20
N SER A 26 11.17 22.66 7.43
CA SER A 26 10.94 23.64 8.50
C SER A 26 11.01 23.07 9.93
N GLY A 27 11.23 21.77 10.11
CA GLY A 27 11.37 21.17 11.46
C GLY A 27 10.13 21.32 12.36
N ASP A 28 9.17 22.08 11.91
CA ASP A 28 7.87 22.19 12.58
C ASP A 28 7.11 20.89 12.38
N SER A 29 6.67 20.31 13.48
CA SER A 29 5.63 19.31 13.46
C SER A 29 4.62 19.73 12.40
N LEU A 30 4.39 18.93 11.36
CA LEU A 30 3.37 19.16 10.36
C LEU A 30 2.02 19.37 11.06
N ALA A 31 1.87 20.56 11.65
CA ALA A 31 0.59 21.06 12.12
C ALA A 31 -0.22 21.29 10.86
N ARG A 32 -1.08 20.33 10.54
CA ARG A 32 -2.12 20.48 9.52
C ARG A 32 -2.91 21.74 9.89
N PRO A 33 -3.17 22.66 8.96
CA PRO A 33 -3.98 23.84 9.28
C PRO A 33 -5.36 23.36 9.76
N ASN A 34 -5.70 23.78 10.96
CA ASN A 34 -6.91 23.52 11.73
C ASN A 34 -7.01 22.18 12.49
N GLY A 35 -6.53 22.19 13.73
CA GLY A 35 -7.23 21.55 14.84
C GLY A 35 -7.03 20.04 15.03
N LYS A 36 -5.98 19.41 14.52
CA LYS A 36 -5.60 18.10 15.07
C LYS A 36 -4.85 18.31 16.38
N LYS A 37 -5.49 17.92 17.50
CA LYS A 37 -4.75 17.44 18.67
C LYS A 37 -3.66 16.52 18.16
N ALA A 38 -2.43 16.67 18.67
CA ALA A 38 -1.32 15.77 18.39
C ALA A 38 -1.88 14.35 18.34
N ARG A 39 -1.65 13.61 17.24
CA ARG A 39 -2.09 12.22 17.14
C ARG A 39 -1.65 11.56 18.44
N LYS A 40 -2.62 11.09 19.23
CA LYS A 40 -2.37 10.22 20.37
C LYS A 40 -1.42 9.15 19.85
N LYS A 41 -0.28 8.92 20.54
CA LYS A 41 0.62 7.79 20.27
C LYS A 41 -0.20 6.67 19.66
N ILE A 42 0.16 6.21 18.45
CA ILE A 42 -0.51 5.08 17.77
C ILE A 42 -0.80 4.06 18.85
N ALA A 43 -2.05 3.68 19.00
CA ALA A 43 -2.44 2.78 20.08
C ALA A 43 -1.53 1.54 19.97
N ASP A 44 -0.99 1.05 21.09
CA ASP A 44 -0.12 -0.13 21.11
C ASP A 44 -0.87 -1.41 20.64
N GLU A 45 -2.10 -1.25 20.17
CA GLU A 45 -2.99 -2.32 19.70
C GLU A 45 -2.66 -2.69 18.25
N LYS A 46 -2.08 -3.87 18.07
CA LYS A 46 -1.83 -4.46 16.76
C LYS A 46 -3.13 -5.04 16.20
N ILE A 47 -3.61 -4.50 15.08
CA ILE A 47 -4.80 -5.02 14.39
C ILE A 47 -4.44 -6.18 13.45
N LEU A 48 -3.24 -6.14 12.83
CA LEU A 48 -2.74 -7.20 11.96
C LEU A 48 -1.28 -7.51 12.32
N GLN A 49 -0.93 -8.81 12.32
CA GLN A 49 0.43 -9.29 12.48
C GLN A 49 0.71 -10.32 11.40
N VAL A 50 1.72 -10.09 10.61
CA VAL A 50 2.22 -11.02 9.59
C VAL A 50 3.57 -11.53 10.04
N ASN A 51 3.69 -12.85 10.22
CA ASN A 51 4.89 -13.48 10.76
C ASN A 51 5.41 -14.54 9.79
N ASN A 52 6.65 -14.38 9.32
CA ASN A 52 7.36 -15.30 8.45
C ASN A 52 6.54 -15.81 7.26
N LEU A 53 5.75 -14.93 6.65
CA LEU A 53 4.86 -15.29 5.55
C LEU A 53 5.68 -15.71 4.32
N GLN A 54 5.39 -16.91 3.81
CA GLN A 54 6.01 -17.47 2.60
C GLN A 54 4.92 -17.92 1.62
N VAL A 55 4.97 -17.39 0.40
CA VAL A 55 4.02 -17.73 -0.66
C VAL A 55 4.77 -18.10 -1.92
N SER A 56 4.38 -19.20 -2.53
CA SER A 56 4.94 -19.67 -3.79
C SER A 56 3.88 -20.05 -4.81
N PHE A 57 4.28 -20.04 -6.07
CA PHE A 57 3.45 -20.44 -7.20
C PHE A 57 4.13 -21.52 -8.02
N LYS A 58 3.40 -22.59 -8.31
CA LYS A 58 3.84 -23.60 -9.25
C LYS A 58 3.55 -23.14 -10.67
N THR A 59 4.57 -23.16 -11.51
CA THR A 59 4.48 -22.84 -12.94
C THR A 59 5.08 -23.96 -13.77
N TYR A 60 4.96 -23.89 -15.10
CA TYR A 60 5.59 -24.87 -16.00
C TYR A 60 7.13 -24.85 -15.89
N GLY A 61 7.74 -23.71 -15.56
CA GLY A 61 9.20 -23.56 -15.42
C GLY A 61 9.73 -23.95 -14.04
N GLY A 62 8.86 -24.26 -13.08
CA GLY A 62 9.27 -24.55 -11.71
C GLY A 62 8.43 -23.81 -10.67
N GLU A 63 8.96 -23.64 -9.47
CA GLU A 63 8.31 -22.94 -8.38
C GLU A 63 8.89 -21.54 -8.22
N VAL A 64 8.01 -20.52 -8.16
CA VAL A 64 8.37 -19.11 -7.94
C VAL A 64 8.09 -18.76 -6.48
N GLU A 65 9.10 -18.33 -5.74
CA GLU A 65 8.97 -17.89 -4.34
C GLU A 65 8.65 -16.39 -4.27
N ALA A 66 7.38 -16.04 -4.45
CA ALA A 66 6.96 -14.64 -4.54
C ALA A 66 7.05 -13.87 -3.21
N VAL A 67 6.87 -14.56 -2.07
CA VAL A 67 7.01 -14.00 -0.71
C VAL A 67 7.89 -14.95 0.12
N ARG A 68 8.94 -14.42 0.75
CA ARG A 68 10.07 -15.20 1.27
C ARG A 68 10.36 -14.93 2.75
N GLY A 69 9.33 -14.98 3.60
CA GLY A 69 9.47 -14.77 5.04
C GLY A 69 9.24 -13.31 5.47
N VAL A 70 8.15 -12.73 4.99
CA VAL A 70 7.76 -11.35 5.32
C VAL A 70 7.23 -11.25 6.75
N ASN A 71 7.70 -10.20 7.47
CA ASN A 71 7.32 -9.91 8.85
C ASN A 71 6.96 -8.43 8.99
N PHE A 72 5.76 -8.12 9.45
CA PHE A 72 5.36 -6.77 9.87
C PHE A 72 4.10 -6.79 10.72
N ASP A 73 3.91 -5.71 11.49
CA ASP A 73 2.71 -5.43 12.26
C ASP A 73 2.02 -4.19 11.70
N LEU A 74 0.70 -4.14 11.76
CA LEU A 74 -0.10 -2.94 11.54
C LEU A 74 -0.85 -2.59 12.81
N TYR A 75 -0.77 -1.33 13.21
CA TYR A 75 -1.46 -0.82 14.39
C TYR A 75 -2.80 -0.19 14.03
N LYS A 76 -3.71 -0.15 15.01
CA LYS A 76 -5.04 0.43 14.80
C LYS A 76 -4.96 1.90 14.41
N GLY A 77 -5.68 2.27 13.35
CA GLY A 77 -5.70 3.63 12.80
C GLY A 77 -4.41 4.06 12.10
N GLU A 78 -3.45 3.13 11.89
CA GLU A 78 -2.19 3.36 11.17
C GLU A 78 -2.37 3.24 9.65
N THR A 79 -1.60 4.02 8.89
CA THR A 79 -1.32 3.76 7.47
C THR A 79 0.09 3.23 7.31
N LEU A 80 0.21 1.94 6.99
CA LEU A 80 1.47 1.30 6.59
C LEU A 80 1.56 1.26 5.06
N ALA A 81 2.57 1.92 4.50
CA ALA A 81 2.87 1.78 3.08
C ALA A 81 3.83 0.62 2.83
N ILE A 82 3.55 -0.22 1.83
CA ILE A 82 4.46 -1.25 1.32
C ILE A 82 4.93 -0.80 -0.06
N VAL A 83 6.22 -0.50 -0.18
CA VAL A 83 6.83 0.04 -1.40
C VAL A 83 7.90 -0.88 -1.96
N GLY A 84 8.20 -0.76 -3.25
CA GLY A 84 9.25 -1.51 -3.93
C GLY A 84 8.97 -1.67 -5.41
N GLU A 85 9.93 -2.19 -6.18
CA GLU A 85 9.81 -2.42 -7.62
C GLU A 85 8.67 -3.39 -7.97
N SER A 86 8.21 -3.36 -9.23
CA SER A 86 7.21 -4.31 -9.74
C SER A 86 7.72 -5.75 -9.58
N GLY A 87 6.82 -6.68 -9.25
CA GLY A 87 7.17 -8.10 -9.07
C GLY A 87 7.85 -8.47 -7.74
N CYS A 88 8.12 -7.52 -6.83
CA CYS A 88 8.80 -7.83 -5.56
C CYS A 88 7.91 -8.54 -4.50
N GLY A 89 6.63 -8.82 -4.80
CA GLY A 89 5.74 -9.59 -3.93
C GLY A 89 4.69 -8.79 -3.15
N LYS A 90 4.55 -7.47 -3.36
CA LYS A 90 3.59 -6.59 -2.65
C LYS A 90 2.15 -7.07 -2.76
N SER A 91 1.63 -7.19 -3.98
CA SER A 91 0.24 -7.63 -4.23
C SER A 91 0.01 -9.10 -3.83
N VAL A 92 1.06 -9.94 -3.88
CA VAL A 92 0.96 -11.31 -3.37
C VAL A 92 0.80 -11.33 -1.85
N THR A 93 1.50 -10.45 -1.15
CA THR A 93 1.37 -10.30 0.31
C THR A 93 -0.04 -9.85 0.68
N SER A 94 -0.62 -8.86 0.00
CA SER A 94 -1.99 -8.41 0.24
C SER A 94 -3.03 -9.49 -0.07
N ASN A 95 -2.86 -10.21 -1.18
CA ASN A 95 -3.72 -11.33 -1.54
C ASN A 95 -3.65 -12.47 -0.51
N ALA A 96 -2.48 -12.72 0.08
CA ALA A 96 -2.35 -13.70 1.15
C ALA A 96 -3.13 -13.28 2.42
N ILE A 97 -3.07 -11.99 2.79
CA ILE A 97 -3.85 -11.44 3.92
C ILE A 97 -5.35 -11.59 3.67
N MET A 98 -5.78 -11.33 2.43
CA MET A 98 -7.17 -11.49 2.01
C MET A 98 -7.60 -12.94 1.81
N GLY A 99 -6.69 -13.93 1.85
CA GLY A 99 -7.01 -15.32 1.52
C GLY A 99 -7.37 -15.52 0.06
N LEU A 100 -6.80 -14.73 -0.85
CA LEU A 100 -7.08 -14.72 -2.30
C LEU A 100 -5.96 -15.35 -3.12
N ILE A 101 -5.06 -16.12 -2.51
CA ILE A 101 -4.04 -16.87 -3.26
C ILE A 101 -4.72 -17.95 -4.13
N PRO A 102 -4.52 -17.92 -5.47
CA PRO A 102 -5.23 -18.81 -6.38
C PRO A 102 -4.73 -20.26 -6.28
N GLU A 103 -5.56 -21.16 -5.80
CA GLU A 103 -5.28 -22.59 -5.77
C GLU A 103 -5.66 -23.27 -7.11
N PRO A 104 -4.96 -24.32 -7.57
CA PRO A 104 -3.84 -25.02 -6.91
C PRO A 104 -2.45 -24.43 -7.23
N ALA A 105 -2.36 -23.41 -8.08
CA ALA A 105 -1.09 -22.84 -8.52
C ALA A 105 -0.33 -22.17 -7.38
N GLY A 106 -1.02 -21.35 -6.58
CA GLY A 106 -0.44 -20.63 -5.44
C GLY A 106 -0.67 -21.36 -4.12
N LYS A 107 0.29 -21.22 -3.20
CA LYS A 107 0.23 -21.80 -1.85
C LYS A 107 0.96 -20.94 -0.83
N ILE A 108 0.36 -20.74 0.35
CA ILE A 108 1.06 -20.28 1.54
C ILE A 108 1.86 -21.45 2.09
N LYS A 109 3.19 -21.39 2.00
CA LYS A 109 4.10 -22.46 2.43
C LYS A 109 4.33 -22.46 3.93
N ASN A 110 4.45 -21.27 4.51
CA ASN A 110 4.76 -21.08 5.92
C ASN A 110 4.28 -19.70 6.38
N GLY A 111 4.27 -19.48 7.69
CA GLY A 111 3.94 -18.23 8.33
C GLY A 111 2.54 -18.20 8.89
N SER A 112 2.25 -17.10 9.58
CA SER A 112 0.94 -16.82 10.17
C SER A 112 0.48 -15.40 9.87
N ILE A 113 -0.83 -15.22 9.75
CA ILE A 113 -1.48 -13.92 9.56
C ILE A 113 -2.56 -13.80 10.63
N LEU A 114 -2.27 -13.00 11.65
CA LEU A 114 -3.19 -12.76 12.76
C LEU A 114 -3.91 -11.43 12.54
N PHE A 115 -5.23 -11.47 12.38
CA PHE A 115 -6.10 -10.29 12.37
C PHE A 115 -6.92 -10.29 13.64
N LYS A 116 -6.75 -9.27 14.50
CA LYS A 116 -7.42 -9.18 15.81
C LYS A 116 -7.28 -10.49 16.63
N ASN A 117 -6.06 -11.03 16.66
CA ASN A 117 -5.70 -12.32 17.30
C ASN A 117 -6.35 -13.57 16.66
N LYS A 118 -7.03 -13.43 15.51
CA LYS A 118 -7.60 -14.55 14.76
C LYS A 118 -6.65 -14.95 13.63
N GLU A 119 -6.24 -16.23 13.61
CA GLU A 119 -5.31 -16.76 12.60
C GLU A 119 -6.04 -17.00 11.27
N LEU A 120 -5.78 -16.13 10.27
CA LEU A 120 -6.47 -16.17 8.98
C LEU A 120 -6.03 -17.35 8.11
N THR A 121 -4.77 -17.78 8.19
CA THR A 121 -4.22 -18.85 7.35
C THR A 121 -4.82 -20.24 7.65
N LYS A 122 -5.48 -20.38 8.80
CA LYS A 122 -6.11 -21.63 9.26
C LYS A 122 -7.62 -21.66 9.06
N LEU A 123 -8.20 -20.54 8.60
CA LEU A 123 -9.65 -20.46 8.40
C LEU A 123 -10.09 -21.21 7.14
N SER A 124 -11.27 -21.80 7.22
CA SER A 124 -11.96 -22.32 6.04
C SER A 124 -12.39 -21.18 5.11
N LYS A 125 -12.62 -21.48 3.83
CA LYS A 125 -13.12 -20.48 2.85
C LYS A 125 -14.45 -19.85 3.30
N SER A 126 -15.30 -20.56 4.00
CA SER A 126 -16.56 -20.03 4.53
C SER A 126 -16.36 -19.05 5.69
N GLU A 127 -15.36 -19.26 6.53
CA GLU A 127 -14.99 -18.36 7.61
C GLU A 127 -14.29 -17.11 7.12
N LEU A 128 -13.39 -17.23 6.12
CA LEU A 128 -12.75 -16.11 5.45
C LEU A 128 -13.79 -15.18 4.81
N ARG A 129 -14.81 -15.71 4.13
CA ARG A 129 -15.90 -14.92 3.53
C ARG A 129 -16.67 -14.06 4.55
N LYS A 130 -16.67 -14.42 5.83
CA LYS A 130 -17.32 -13.62 6.89
C LYS A 130 -16.48 -12.42 7.32
N ILE A 131 -15.20 -12.41 6.98
CA ILE A 131 -14.24 -11.33 7.28
C ILE A 131 -14.06 -10.45 6.05
N GLN A 132 -13.98 -11.06 4.86
CA GLN A 132 -13.78 -10.37 3.59
C GLN A 132 -14.94 -9.42 3.28
N GLY A 133 -14.61 -8.15 3.00
CA GLY A 133 -15.57 -7.09 2.70
C GLY A 133 -16.34 -6.55 3.93
N ILE A 134 -16.14 -7.12 5.12
CA ILE A 134 -16.78 -6.68 6.37
C ILE A 134 -15.74 -6.09 7.32
N ASP A 135 -14.80 -6.92 7.78
CA ASP A 135 -13.75 -6.51 8.72
C ASP A 135 -12.48 -6.08 7.98
N VAL A 136 -12.16 -6.77 6.88
CA VAL A 136 -11.03 -6.48 5.99
C VAL A 136 -11.56 -6.28 4.58
N SER A 137 -11.29 -5.15 3.98
CA SER A 137 -11.68 -4.82 2.60
C SER A 137 -10.46 -4.51 1.73
N MET A 138 -10.60 -4.66 0.42
CA MET A 138 -9.51 -4.46 -0.52
C MET A 138 -9.95 -3.66 -1.75
N ILE A 139 -9.11 -2.71 -2.15
CA ILE A 139 -9.19 -2.03 -3.45
C ILE A 139 -8.11 -2.64 -4.33
N PHE A 140 -8.53 -3.19 -5.47
CA PHE A 140 -7.65 -3.81 -6.44
C PHE A 140 -7.05 -2.77 -7.40
N GLN A 141 -5.93 -3.14 -8.02
CA GLN A 141 -5.12 -2.27 -8.88
C GLN A 141 -5.89 -1.68 -10.07
N ASP A 142 -6.83 -2.40 -10.66
CA ASP A 142 -7.58 -1.94 -11.85
C ASP A 142 -9.07 -1.67 -11.52
N PRO A 143 -9.45 -0.38 -11.43
CA PRO A 143 -10.84 0.00 -11.18
C PRO A 143 -11.77 -0.32 -12.35
N MET A 144 -11.22 -0.52 -13.58
CA MET A 144 -12.02 -0.80 -14.76
C MET A 144 -12.59 -2.20 -14.76
N THR A 145 -11.87 -3.15 -14.18
CA THR A 145 -12.29 -4.55 -14.03
C THR A 145 -13.01 -4.82 -12.70
N ALA A 146 -12.88 -3.91 -11.72
CA ALA A 146 -13.50 -4.07 -10.40
C ALA A 146 -15.03 -3.89 -10.41
N LEU A 147 -15.57 -3.09 -11.34
CA LEU A 147 -17.01 -2.86 -11.45
C LEU A 147 -17.65 -3.74 -12.52
N ASN A 148 -18.74 -4.43 -12.15
CA ASN A 148 -19.53 -5.21 -13.11
C ASN A 148 -20.29 -4.26 -14.06
N PRO A 149 -20.02 -4.28 -15.38
CA PRO A 149 -20.64 -3.35 -16.32
C PRO A 149 -22.14 -3.56 -16.53
N THR A 150 -22.69 -4.71 -16.15
CA THR A 150 -24.10 -5.08 -16.34
C THR A 150 -24.99 -4.77 -15.14
N LEU A 151 -24.40 -4.38 -14.00
CA LEU A 151 -25.12 -4.00 -12.78
C LEU A 151 -25.06 -2.49 -12.56
N THR A 152 -26.10 -1.94 -11.97
CA THR A 152 -26.10 -0.53 -11.55
C THR A 152 -25.15 -0.30 -10.37
N ILE A 153 -24.70 0.93 -10.19
CA ILE A 153 -23.86 1.30 -9.05
C ILE A 153 -24.57 1.04 -7.73
N GLY A 154 -25.87 1.28 -7.67
CA GLY A 154 -26.68 1.01 -6.47
C GLY A 154 -26.76 -0.45 -6.09
N GLU A 155 -26.88 -1.35 -7.07
CA GLU A 155 -26.87 -2.78 -6.85
C GLU A 155 -25.52 -3.23 -6.28
N GLN A 156 -24.42 -2.82 -6.90
CA GLN A 156 -23.06 -3.18 -6.48
C GLN A 156 -22.71 -2.63 -5.09
N LEU A 157 -23.04 -1.36 -4.80
CA LEU A 157 -22.83 -0.76 -3.47
C LEU A 157 -23.63 -1.47 -2.38
N THR A 158 -24.89 -1.84 -2.66
CA THR A 158 -25.76 -2.40 -1.62
C THR A 158 -25.61 -3.91 -1.44
N GLU A 159 -24.93 -4.59 -2.35
CA GLU A 159 -24.74 -6.05 -2.30
C GLU A 159 -24.08 -6.51 -0.99
N GLY A 160 -22.96 -5.91 -0.62
CA GLY A 160 -22.22 -6.24 0.62
C GLY A 160 -23.08 -6.08 1.87
N LEU A 161 -23.81 -4.97 1.99
CA LEU A 161 -24.71 -4.72 3.14
C LEU A 161 -25.83 -5.75 3.23
N ARG A 162 -26.45 -6.08 2.10
CA ARG A 162 -27.58 -7.02 2.04
C ARG A 162 -27.15 -8.46 2.30
N THR A 163 -26.00 -8.84 1.77
CA THR A 163 -25.48 -10.21 1.87
C THR A 163 -24.91 -10.49 3.26
N HIS A 164 -24.11 -9.58 3.78
CA HIS A 164 -23.34 -9.80 5.01
C HIS A 164 -24.01 -9.23 6.25
N LYS A 165 -24.50 -7.99 6.19
CA LYS A 165 -25.15 -7.32 7.33
C LYS A 165 -26.67 -7.53 7.37
N LYS A 166 -27.26 -8.19 6.33
CA LYS A 166 -28.71 -8.46 6.20
C LYS A 166 -29.57 -7.20 6.33
N VAL A 167 -29.04 -6.06 5.90
CA VAL A 167 -29.69 -4.75 5.95
C VAL A 167 -30.85 -4.69 4.94
N GLY A 168 -31.96 -4.06 5.31
CA GLY A 168 -33.13 -3.87 4.44
C GLY A 168 -32.81 -3.00 3.22
N LYS A 169 -33.54 -3.20 2.10
CA LYS A 169 -33.29 -2.50 0.82
C LYS A 169 -33.26 -0.98 0.95
N GLN A 170 -34.17 -0.41 1.76
CA GLN A 170 -34.27 1.05 1.92
C GLN A 170 -33.10 1.60 2.74
N GLU A 171 -32.74 0.93 3.83
CA GLU A 171 -31.62 1.29 4.67
C GLU A 171 -30.28 1.15 3.90
N ALA A 172 -30.06 0.04 3.17
CA ALA A 172 -28.90 -0.13 2.30
C ALA A 172 -28.76 0.99 1.26
N ARG A 173 -29.90 1.44 0.69
CA ARG A 173 -29.90 2.57 -0.24
C ARG A 173 -29.48 3.88 0.41
N LEU A 174 -29.96 4.17 1.61
CA LEU A 174 -29.56 5.39 2.34
C LEU A 174 -28.06 5.37 2.67
N LYS A 175 -27.53 4.23 3.13
CA LYS A 175 -26.10 4.07 3.39
C LYS A 175 -25.28 4.22 2.11
N ALA A 176 -25.77 3.71 0.96
CA ALA A 176 -25.10 3.90 -0.34
C ALA A 176 -25.06 5.37 -0.77
N ILE A 177 -26.13 6.15 -0.54
CA ILE A 177 -26.16 7.59 -0.79
C ILE A 177 -25.14 8.31 0.09
N GLU A 178 -25.12 8.00 1.39
CA GLU A 178 -24.15 8.55 2.35
C GLU A 178 -22.71 8.28 1.89
N MET A 179 -22.43 7.04 1.48
CA MET A 179 -21.10 6.64 1.04
C MET A 179 -20.68 7.34 -0.25
N LEU A 180 -21.58 7.48 -1.24
CA LEU A 180 -21.29 8.24 -2.46
C LEU A 180 -21.05 9.73 -2.18
N ASN A 181 -21.74 10.32 -1.20
CA ASN A 181 -21.44 11.68 -0.74
C ASN A 181 -20.06 11.76 -0.09
N LEU A 182 -19.69 10.78 0.76
CA LEU A 182 -18.39 10.72 1.43
C LEU A 182 -17.24 10.70 0.40
N VAL A 183 -17.39 9.94 -0.67
CA VAL A 183 -16.36 9.87 -1.73
C VAL A 183 -16.49 11.00 -2.78
N GLY A 184 -17.40 11.96 -2.58
CA GLY A 184 -17.51 13.14 -3.41
C GLY A 184 -18.16 12.90 -4.78
N ILE A 185 -19.08 11.95 -4.89
CA ILE A 185 -19.89 11.73 -6.10
C ILE A 185 -21.10 12.66 -6.07
N PRO A 186 -21.28 13.59 -7.04
CA PRO A 186 -22.40 14.51 -7.07
C PRO A 186 -23.71 13.79 -7.43
N ASN A 187 -24.84 14.27 -6.89
CA ASN A 187 -26.19 13.74 -7.14
C ASN A 187 -26.33 12.24 -6.88
N PRO A 188 -25.93 11.71 -5.69
CA PRO A 188 -25.79 10.27 -5.45
C PRO A 188 -27.09 9.50 -5.67
N SER A 189 -28.27 10.06 -5.36
CA SER A 189 -29.57 9.39 -5.54
C SER A 189 -29.88 9.03 -6.99
N GLU A 190 -29.39 9.83 -7.95
CA GLU A 190 -29.54 9.59 -9.39
C GLU A 190 -28.43 8.64 -9.87
N ARG A 191 -27.21 8.84 -9.37
CA ARG A 191 -26.04 8.05 -9.73
C ARG A 191 -26.16 6.56 -9.35
N LEU A 192 -26.88 6.23 -8.29
CA LEU A 192 -27.18 4.84 -7.93
C LEU A 192 -27.90 4.04 -9.03
N LYS A 193 -28.64 4.70 -9.93
CA LYS A 193 -29.37 4.05 -11.03
C LYS A 193 -28.53 3.88 -12.28
N GLN A 194 -27.34 4.46 -12.32
CA GLN A 194 -26.45 4.46 -13.48
C GLN A 194 -25.52 3.24 -13.47
N TYR A 195 -24.96 2.95 -14.66
CA TYR A 195 -24.02 1.86 -14.90
C TYR A 195 -22.57 2.38 -14.94
N PRO A 196 -21.55 1.52 -14.69
CA PRO A 196 -20.16 1.93 -14.65
C PRO A 196 -19.68 2.73 -15.88
N HIS A 197 -20.11 2.39 -17.08
CA HIS A 197 -19.71 3.07 -18.31
C HIS A 197 -20.15 4.55 -18.42
N GLN A 198 -21.08 4.99 -17.56
CA GLN A 198 -21.56 6.38 -17.50
C GLN A 198 -20.71 7.28 -16.58
N PHE A 199 -19.60 6.77 -16.04
CA PHE A 199 -18.70 7.48 -15.13
C PHE A 199 -17.30 7.60 -15.70
N SER A 200 -16.60 8.72 -15.39
CA SER A 200 -15.18 8.88 -15.69
C SER A 200 -14.31 7.91 -14.87
N GLY A 201 -13.06 7.71 -15.28
CA GLY A 201 -12.11 6.84 -14.56
C GLY A 201 -11.99 7.20 -13.08
N GLY A 202 -11.77 8.48 -12.75
CA GLY A 202 -11.70 8.94 -11.37
C GLY A 202 -13.00 8.76 -10.57
N MET A 203 -14.17 8.91 -11.22
CA MET A 203 -15.45 8.62 -10.56
C MET A 203 -15.63 7.12 -10.30
N ARG A 204 -15.22 6.26 -11.24
CA ARG A 204 -15.24 4.79 -11.03
C ARG A 204 -14.33 4.39 -9.87
N GLN A 205 -13.13 4.97 -9.76
CA GLN A 205 -12.24 4.74 -8.63
C GLN A 205 -12.88 5.15 -7.30
N ARG A 206 -13.52 6.31 -7.23
CA ARG A 206 -14.26 6.75 -6.03
C ARG A 206 -15.40 5.80 -5.67
N ILE A 207 -16.09 5.25 -6.67
CA ILE A 207 -17.16 4.25 -6.47
C ILE A 207 -16.56 2.93 -5.93
N VAL A 208 -15.42 2.46 -6.46
CA VAL A 208 -14.73 1.27 -5.94
C VAL A 208 -14.31 1.49 -4.49
N ILE A 209 -13.78 2.66 -4.14
CA ILE A 209 -13.49 3.04 -2.75
C ILE A 209 -14.77 3.00 -1.89
N ALA A 210 -15.88 3.54 -2.41
CA ALA A 210 -17.17 3.51 -1.70
C ALA A 210 -17.65 2.08 -1.43
N ILE A 211 -17.52 1.18 -2.42
CA ILE A 211 -17.85 -0.25 -2.25
C ILE A 211 -16.96 -0.90 -1.19
N ALA A 212 -15.67 -0.60 -1.19
CA ALA A 212 -14.74 -1.15 -0.21
C ALA A 212 -15.06 -0.69 1.23
N LEU A 213 -15.64 0.48 1.40
CA LEU A 213 -15.91 1.09 2.71
C LEU A 213 -17.34 0.91 3.21
N ILE A 214 -18.28 0.47 2.37
CA ILE A 214 -19.72 0.48 2.68
C ILE A 214 -20.08 -0.35 3.91
N CYS A 215 -19.31 -1.37 4.22
CA CYS A 215 -19.48 -2.22 5.38
C CYS A 215 -18.72 -1.74 6.63
N ASP A 216 -18.15 -0.54 6.62
CA ASP A 216 -17.35 0.05 7.70
C ASP A 216 -16.21 -0.89 8.17
N PRO A 217 -15.27 -1.30 7.28
CA PRO A 217 -14.20 -2.23 7.64
C PRO A 217 -13.19 -1.58 8.59
N GLU A 218 -12.51 -2.41 9.41
CA GLU A 218 -11.46 -1.95 10.31
C GLU A 218 -10.09 -1.90 9.63
N LEU A 219 -9.91 -2.70 8.55
CA LEU A 219 -8.70 -2.72 7.72
C LEU A 219 -9.06 -2.55 6.24
N LEU A 220 -8.43 -1.57 5.61
CA LEU A 220 -8.48 -1.37 4.17
C LEU A 220 -7.11 -1.66 3.56
N ILE A 221 -7.06 -2.56 2.58
CA ILE A 221 -5.88 -2.81 1.76
C ILE A 221 -6.10 -2.12 0.41
N ALA A 222 -5.24 -1.18 0.05
CA ALA A 222 -5.30 -0.46 -1.22
C ALA A 222 -4.08 -0.85 -2.07
N ASP A 223 -4.31 -1.69 -3.07
CA ASP A 223 -3.26 -2.16 -3.99
C ASP A 223 -3.21 -1.26 -5.21
N GLU A 224 -2.19 -0.39 -5.26
CA GLU A 224 -1.96 0.61 -6.31
C GLU A 224 -3.22 1.44 -6.67
N PRO A 225 -3.91 2.04 -5.70
CA PRO A 225 -5.25 2.61 -5.91
C PRO A 225 -5.27 3.84 -6.83
N THR A 226 -4.13 4.35 -7.23
CA THR A 226 -3.98 5.54 -8.07
C THR A 226 -3.29 5.27 -9.41
N THR A 227 -2.88 4.03 -9.67
CA THR A 227 -2.28 3.62 -10.94
C THR A 227 -3.28 3.84 -12.09
N ALA A 228 -2.82 4.35 -13.22
CA ALA A 228 -3.62 4.73 -14.39
C ALA A 228 -4.57 5.94 -14.20
N LEU A 229 -4.42 6.72 -13.13
CA LEU A 229 -5.11 8.00 -12.95
C LEU A 229 -4.18 9.17 -13.28
N ASP A 230 -4.76 10.28 -13.75
CA ASP A 230 -3.99 11.51 -13.89
C ASP A 230 -3.59 12.09 -12.52
N VAL A 231 -2.52 12.90 -12.49
CA VAL A 231 -1.92 13.44 -11.26
C VAL A 231 -2.93 14.21 -10.40
N THR A 232 -3.89 14.91 -11.05
CA THR A 232 -4.90 15.69 -10.32
C THR A 232 -5.89 14.78 -9.60
N ILE A 233 -6.37 13.73 -10.27
CA ILE A 233 -7.27 12.73 -9.66
C ILE A 233 -6.54 11.93 -8.60
N GLN A 234 -5.28 11.57 -8.82
CA GLN A 234 -4.44 10.91 -7.82
C GLN A 234 -4.38 11.74 -6.52
N ALA A 235 -4.08 13.05 -6.62
CA ALA A 235 -4.06 13.92 -5.45
C ALA A 235 -5.41 13.95 -4.69
N GLN A 236 -6.52 14.00 -5.42
CA GLN A 236 -7.87 13.97 -4.84
C GLN A 236 -8.20 12.64 -4.16
N ILE A 237 -7.75 11.51 -4.69
CA ILE A 237 -7.94 10.19 -4.07
C ILE A 237 -7.14 10.09 -2.77
N LEU A 238 -5.92 10.65 -2.73
CA LEU A 238 -5.11 10.67 -1.51
C LEU A 238 -5.74 11.54 -0.41
N GLU A 239 -6.27 12.71 -0.77
CA GLU A 239 -7.02 13.57 0.15
C GLU A 239 -8.27 12.84 0.70
N LEU A 240 -8.93 12.06 -0.16
CA LEU A 240 -10.06 11.24 0.24
C LEU A 240 -9.63 10.16 1.25
N PHE A 241 -8.52 9.45 1.06
CA PHE A 241 -8.01 8.48 2.04
C PHE A 241 -7.68 9.13 3.39
N GLU A 242 -7.05 10.31 3.39
CA GLU A 242 -6.79 11.06 4.63
C GLU A 242 -8.08 11.46 5.34
N GLU A 243 -9.08 11.91 4.59
CA GLU A 243 -10.39 12.29 5.14
C GLU A 243 -11.12 11.08 5.74
N ILE A 244 -11.13 9.95 5.03
CA ILE A 244 -11.74 8.70 5.49
C ILE A 244 -11.05 8.26 6.78
N GLN A 245 -9.71 8.14 6.80
CA GLN A 245 -8.97 7.73 7.98
C GLN A 245 -9.24 8.63 9.18
N ARG A 246 -9.32 9.96 8.94
CA ARG A 246 -9.65 10.91 10.01
C ARG A 246 -11.05 10.73 10.59
N LYS A 247 -12.03 10.34 9.73
CA LYS A 247 -13.44 10.21 10.14
C LYS A 247 -13.75 8.85 10.76
N THR A 248 -13.10 7.79 10.31
CA THR A 248 -13.48 6.40 10.64
C THR A 248 -12.46 5.65 11.48
N ASP A 249 -11.25 6.22 11.70
CA ASP A 249 -10.13 5.57 12.41
C ASP A 249 -9.72 4.20 11.80
N ILE A 250 -10.00 4.01 10.50
CA ILE A 250 -9.65 2.81 9.75
C ILE A 250 -8.13 2.65 9.63
N SER A 251 -7.63 1.41 9.74
CA SER A 251 -6.24 1.09 9.46
C SER A 251 -6.05 0.80 7.97
N ILE A 252 -4.95 1.26 7.37
CA ILE A 252 -4.73 1.17 5.93
C ILE A 252 -3.39 0.49 5.64
N ILE A 253 -3.39 -0.53 4.76
CA ILE A 253 -2.19 -0.99 4.06
C ILE A 253 -2.25 -0.38 2.65
N LEU A 254 -1.29 0.48 2.34
CA LEU A 254 -1.16 1.09 1.03
C LEU A 254 -0.02 0.45 0.26
N ILE A 255 -0.32 -0.21 -0.85
CA ILE A 255 0.70 -0.72 -1.77
C ILE A 255 0.84 0.27 -2.91
N THR A 256 2.06 0.74 -3.16
CA THR A 256 2.37 1.66 -4.26
C THR A 256 3.87 1.63 -4.58
N HIS A 257 4.21 2.04 -5.78
CA HIS A 257 5.58 2.35 -6.19
C HIS A 257 5.87 3.87 -6.17
N ASP A 258 4.86 4.70 -5.90
CA ASP A 258 4.98 6.15 -5.88
C ASP A 258 5.32 6.66 -4.46
N LEU A 259 6.59 7.05 -4.27
CA LEU A 259 7.08 7.58 -2.99
C LEU A 259 6.49 8.95 -2.64
N GLY A 260 6.03 9.74 -3.61
CA GLY A 260 5.32 11.00 -3.38
C GLY A 260 3.97 10.76 -2.68
N VAL A 261 3.25 9.72 -3.11
CA VAL A 261 2.03 9.24 -2.45
C VAL A 261 2.29 8.83 -1.01
N VAL A 262 3.35 8.03 -0.82
CA VAL A 262 3.76 7.52 0.51
C VAL A 262 4.13 8.66 1.45
N ALA A 263 4.90 9.65 0.98
CA ALA A 263 5.31 10.81 1.77
C ALA A 263 4.10 11.58 2.32
N LYS A 264 3.00 11.62 1.58
CA LYS A 264 1.78 12.34 1.97
C LYS A 264 1.01 11.61 3.08
N ILE A 265 0.69 10.33 2.92
CA ILE A 265 -0.31 9.65 3.76
C ILE A 265 0.21 8.56 4.69
N ALA A 266 1.43 8.01 4.47
CA ALA A 266 1.95 6.95 5.30
C ALA A 266 2.38 7.44 6.69
N ASP A 267 2.18 6.60 7.70
CA ASP A 267 2.75 6.75 9.04
C ASP A 267 4.08 5.97 9.13
N ARG A 268 4.08 4.71 8.64
CA ARG A 268 5.28 3.85 8.52
C ARG A 268 5.39 3.29 7.11
N ILE A 269 6.59 2.88 6.75
CA ILE A 269 6.93 2.40 5.41
C ILE A 269 7.70 1.08 5.54
N ALA A 270 7.25 0.07 4.82
CA ALA A 270 7.94 -1.20 4.62
C ALA A 270 8.47 -1.25 3.18
N VAL A 271 9.77 -1.34 3.02
CA VAL A 271 10.45 -1.43 1.72
C VAL A 271 10.64 -2.91 1.38
N MET A 272 10.03 -3.33 0.28
CA MET A 272 10.04 -4.73 -0.15
C MET A 272 10.89 -4.94 -1.39
N TYR A 273 11.78 -5.93 -1.36
CA TYR A 273 12.62 -6.33 -2.48
C TYR A 273 12.71 -7.86 -2.58
N ALA A 274 12.48 -8.40 -3.78
CA ALA A 274 12.62 -9.84 -4.06
C ALA A 274 11.95 -10.77 -3.03
N GLY A 275 10.69 -10.46 -2.67
CA GLY A 275 9.89 -11.26 -1.73
C GLY A 275 10.19 -11.04 -0.25
N LYS A 276 11.03 -10.07 0.12
CA LYS A 276 11.41 -9.77 1.52
C LYS A 276 11.21 -8.30 1.86
N ILE A 277 10.87 -7.99 3.10
CA ILE A 277 10.98 -6.62 3.63
C ILE A 277 12.44 -6.43 4.04
N VAL A 278 13.14 -5.53 3.35
CA VAL A 278 14.56 -5.24 3.57
C VAL A 278 14.77 -4.10 4.55
N GLU A 279 13.78 -3.21 4.67
CA GLU A 279 13.78 -2.12 5.63
C GLU A 279 12.35 -1.74 6.00
N ILE A 280 12.07 -1.43 7.27
CA ILE A 280 10.79 -0.91 7.76
C ILE A 280 11.06 0.12 8.84
N GLY A 281 10.38 1.26 8.79
CA GLY A 281 10.55 2.33 9.77
C GLY A 281 9.46 3.38 9.68
N ASP A 282 9.52 4.36 10.58
CA ASP A 282 8.68 5.54 10.48
C ASP A 282 8.99 6.31 9.19
N LYS A 283 8.01 7.03 8.69
CA LYS A 283 8.16 7.84 7.48
C LYS A 283 9.43 8.70 7.49
N ARG A 284 9.75 9.36 8.61
CA ARG A 284 10.95 10.19 8.72
C ARG A 284 12.24 9.39 8.64
N GLU A 285 12.29 8.23 9.29
CA GLU A 285 13.46 7.35 9.28
C GLU A 285 13.77 6.87 7.85
N ILE A 286 12.75 6.40 7.13
CA ILE A 286 12.93 5.90 5.76
C ILE A 286 13.29 7.02 4.78
N PHE A 287 12.70 8.21 4.87
CA PHE A 287 12.98 9.28 3.91
C PHE A 287 14.30 10.03 4.19
N TYR A 288 14.70 10.19 5.46
CA TYR A 288 15.87 11.02 5.81
C TYR A 288 17.09 10.24 6.27
N THR A 289 16.91 9.04 6.81
CA THR A 289 17.99 8.19 7.32
C THR A 289 17.87 6.73 6.84
N PRO A 290 17.62 6.49 5.53
CA PRO A 290 17.52 5.14 5.00
C PRO A 290 18.83 4.38 5.22
N GLN A 291 18.74 3.13 5.65
CA GLN A 291 19.91 2.33 6.01
C GLN A 291 20.22 1.22 4.98
N HIS A 292 19.20 0.73 4.27
CA HIS A 292 19.43 -0.25 3.23
C HIS A 292 19.79 0.43 1.90
N PRO A 293 20.87 0.01 1.19
CA PRO A 293 21.26 0.61 -0.10
C PRO A 293 20.17 0.60 -1.16
N TYR A 294 19.28 -0.40 -1.15
CA TYR A 294 18.11 -0.41 -2.04
C TYR A 294 17.13 0.74 -1.72
N THR A 295 16.85 0.99 -0.44
CA THR A 295 16.00 2.11 -0.03
C THR A 295 16.59 3.45 -0.46
N GLN A 296 17.90 3.62 -0.29
CA GLN A 296 18.62 4.80 -0.75
C GLN A 296 18.50 4.96 -2.29
N GLY A 297 18.68 3.87 -3.04
CA GLY A 297 18.52 3.86 -4.49
C GLY A 297 17.11 4.22 -4.94
N LEU A 298 16.06 3.68 -4.27
CA LEU A 298 14.67 4.03 -4.56
C LEU A 298 14.39 5.52 -4.33
N LEU A 299 14.90 6.09 -3.26
CA LEU A 299 14.73 7.52 -2.94
C LEU A 299 15.48 8.42 -3.93
N ASN A 300 16.68 8.01 -4.36
CA ASN A 300 17.50 8.75 -5.33
C ASN A 300 16.96 8.66 -6.77
N SER A 301 16.09 7.70 -7.07
CA SER A 301 15.43 7.59 -8.36
C SER A 301 14.18 8.48 -8.50
N VAL A 302 13.74 9.13 -7.42
CA VAL A 302 12.61 10.07 -7.44
C VAL A 302 13.14 11.48 -7.74
N PRO A 303 12.56 12.18 -8.74
CA PRO A 303 12.96 13.56 -9.04
C PRO A 303 12.81 14.46 -7.80
N ARG A 304 13.91 15.05 -7.36
CA ARG A 304 13.94 16.06 -6.29
C ARG A 304 13.94 17.43 -6.94
N LEU A 305 12.88 18.19 -6.76
CA LEU A 305 12.72 19.51 -7.37
C LEU A 305 13.62 20.59 -6.74
N ASP A 306 14.14 20.32 -5.55
CA ASP A 306 15.10 21.19 -4.84
C ASP A 306 16.55 21.05 -5.34
N LEU A 307 16.85 20.02 -6.12
CA LEU A 307 18.18 19.72 -6.67
C LEU A 307 18.10 19.68 -8.21
N MET A 308 17.96 20.87 -8.85
CA MET A 308 17.75 20.98 -10.31
C MET A 308 18.90 20.44 -11.16
N ASP A 309 20.08 20.22 -10.58
CA ASP A 309 21.32 19.83 -11.30
C ASP A 309 21.78 18.39 -11.00
N GLU A 310 21.07 17.61 -10.15
CA GLU A 310 21.45 16.21 -9.94
C GLU A 310 20.76 15.31 -10.98
N GLU A 311 21.55 14.59 -11.77
CA GLU A 311 21.05 13.53 -12.64
C GLU A 311 20.38 12.44 -11.79
N LEU A 312 19.15 12.05 -12.17
CA LEU A 312 18.47 10.92 -11.58
C LEU A 312 19.37 9.69 -11.67
N GLN A 313 19.68 9.08 -10.53
CA GLN A 313 20.46 7.85 -10.49
C GLN A 313 19.49 6.65 -10.41
N PRO A 314 19.14 6.02 -11.54
CA PRO A 314 18.36 4.79 -11.50
C PRO A 314 19.16 3.69 -10.80
N ILE A 315 18.44 2.73 -10.22
CA ILE A 315 19.08 1.54 -9.68
C ILE A 315 19.47 0.64 -10.87
N ASP A 316 20.75 0.49 -11.12
CA ASP A 316 21.27 -0.32 -12.23
C ASP A 316 20.89 -1.81 -12.08
N GLY A 317 20.76 -2.49 -13.22
CA GLY A 317 20.48 -3.93 -13.29
C GLY A 317 18.99 -4.28 -13.07
N THR A 318 18.72 -5.57 -13.01
CA THR A 318 17.38 -6.15 -12.85
C THR A 318 17.24 -6.87 -11.52
N PRO A 319 16.03 -6.93 -10.92
CA PRO A 319 15.77 -7.78 -9.77
C PRO A 319 16.12 -9.24 -10.03
N PRO A 320 16.50 -10.02 -9.00
CA PRO A 320 16.82 -11.43 -9.18
C PRO A 320 15.61 -12.25 -9.57
N ASP A 321 15.85 -13.36 -10.27
CA ASP A 321 14.83 -14.32 -10.60
C ASP A 321 14.35 -15.05 -9.33
N LEU A 322 13.03 -15.09 -9.14
CA LEU A 322 12.40 -15.74 -7.98
C LEU A 322 12.11 -17.24 -8.22
N PHE A 323 12.49 -17.79 -9.37
CA PHE A 323 12.57 -19.26 -9.57
C PHE A 323 13.76 -19.88 -8.83
N SER A 324 14.88 -19.14 -8.77
CA SER A 324 16.08 -19.54 -8.04
C SER A 324 16.59 -18.35 -7.23
N PRO A 325 15.87 -17.96 -6.18
CA PRO A 325 16.22 -16.77 -5.42
C PRO A 325 17.56 -16.96 -4.70
N PRO A 326 18.40 -15.92 -4.62
CA PRO A 326 19.68 -16.01 -3.95
C PRO A 326 19.53 -16.38 -2.47
N THR A 327 20.48 -17.14 -1.95
CA THR A 327 20.54 -17.56 -0.53
C THR A 327 20.93 -16.40 0.39
N GLY A 328 21.78 -15.50 -0.09
CA GLY A 328 22.22 -14.30 0.60
C GLY A 328 21.29 -13.11 0.44
N CYS A 329 21.85 -11.90 0.48
CA CYS A 329 21.12 -10.67 0.26
C CYS A 329 20.65 -10.59 -1.20
N PRO A 330 19.34 -10.48 -1.49
CA PRO A 330 18.87 -10.49 -2.87
C PRO A 330 19.27 -9.23 -3.65
N PHE A 331 19.72 -8.17 -2.98
CA PHE A 331 20.18 -6.94 -3.61
C PHE A 331 21.68 -6.96 -3.96
N THR A 332 22.44 -7.98 -3.59
CA THR A 332 23.91 -8.04 -3.74
C THR A 332 24.39 -7.66 -5.15
N ALA A 333 23.79 -8.23 -6.19
CA ALA A 333 24.20 -7.99 -7.59
C ALA A 333 24.04 -6.51 -8.04
N ARG A 334 23.24 -5.72 -7.34
CA ARG A 334 22.94 -4.30 -7.64
C ARG A 334 23.49 -3.35 -6.57
N CYS A 335 24.09 -3.91 -5.50
CA CYS A 335 24.54 -3.13 -4.35
C CYS A 335 25.95 -2.60 -4.56
N LYS A 336 26.12 -1.27 -4.50
CA LYS A 336 27.45 -0.63 -4.58
C LYS A 336 28.34 -0.93 -3.36
N PHE A 337 27.77 -1.45 -2.28
CA PHE A 337 28.42 -1.78 -1.02
C PHE A 337 28.42 -3.30 -0.75
N ALA A 338 28.29 -4.11 -1.81
CA ALA A 338 28.25 -5.56 -1.67
C ALA A 338 29.57 -6.10 -1.07
N MET A 339 29.44 -7.02 -0.11
CA MET A 339 30.53 -7.75 0.51
C MET A 339 30.38 -9.24 0.21
N GLU A 340 31.43 -10.03 0.31
CA GLU A 340 31.40 -11.48 0.06
C GLU A 340 30.31 -12.21 0.88
N VAL A 341 30.10 -11.80 2.14
CA VAL A 341 29.05 -12.37 2.99
C VAL A 341 27.63 -12.14 2.44
N CYS A 342 27.42 -11.06 1.66
CA CYS A 342 26.13 -10.76 1.07
C CYS A 342 25.68 -11.80 0.02
N ASP A 343 26.61 -12.48 -0.64
CA ASP A 343 26.30 -13.51 -1.64
C ASP A 343 25.84 -14.83 -1.00
N HIS A 344 26.34 -15.13 0.20
CA HIS A 344 26.17 -16.44 0.79
C HIS A 344 25.17 -16.50 1.94
N VAL A 345 25.04 -15.41 2.72
CA VAL A 345 24.23 -15.39 3.93
C VAL A 345 23.29 -14.21 3.94
N TYR A 346 22.00 -14.48 4.16
CA TYR A 346 21.01 -13.42 4.35
C TYR A 346 21.28 -12.67 5.65
N PRO A 347 21.28 -11.31 5.66
CA PRO A 347 21.53 -10.54 6.86
C PRO A 347 20.43 -10.76 7.91
N PHE A 348 20.82 -10.72 9.18
CA PHE A 348 19.84 -10.67 10.28
C PHE A 348 19.23 -9.28 10.39
N THR A 349 18.03 -9.22 10.96
CA THR A 349 17.32 -7.95 11.18
C THR A 349 17.99 -7.16 12.30
N SER A 350 18.53 -6.01 11.97
CA SER A 350 19.07 -5.02 12.91
C SER A 350 17.97 -4.06 13.33
N LYS A 351 17.76 -3.91 14.65
CA LYS A 351 16.81 -2.95 15.22
C LYS A 351 17.54 -1.65 15.55
N LEU A 352 17.23 -0.58 14.83
CA LEU A 352 17.86 0.74 15.00
C LEU A 352 17.05 1.64 15.94
N SER A 353 15.72 1.52 15.90
CA SER A 353 14.79 2.16 16.84
C SER A 353 13.62 1.20 17.12
N ASP A 354 12.63 1.64 17.88
CA ASP A 354 11.42 0.82 18.11
C ASP A 354 10.63 0.58 16.82
N ALA A 355 10.65 1.52 15.87
CA ALA A 355 9.97 1.43 14.60
C ALA A 355 10.91 1.00 13.45
N HIS A 356 12.22 1.34 13.52
CA HIS A 356 13.17 1.16 12.43
C HIS A 356 13.94 -0.16 12.54
N LYS A 357 13.73 -1.01 11.53
CA LYS A 357 14.43 -2.29 11.37
C LYS A 357 14.97 -2.39 9.95
N VAL A 358 16.12 -3.02 9.79
CA VAL A 358 16.78 -3.20 8.48
C VAL A 358 17.49 -4.54 8.41
N ASP A 359 17.41 -5.19 7.26
CA ASP A 359 18.09 -6.44 6.93
C ASP A 359 19.28 -6.11 6.02
N CYS A 360 20.41 -5.67 6.61
CA CYS A 360 21.62 -5.30 5.86
C CYS A 360 22.89 -5.55 6.68
N TRP A 361 23.89 -6.18 6.05
CA TRP A 361 25.19 -6.44 6.67
C TRP A 361 25.99 -5.17 7.00
N LEU A 362 25.70 -4.03 6.38
CA LEU A 362 26.31 -2.73 6.73
C LEU A 362 26.00 -2.28 8.16
N GLN A 363 25.03 -2.90 8.82
CA GLN A 363 24.70 -2.64 10.22
C GLN A 363 25.54 -3.48 11.20
N ASP A 364 26.28 -4.47 10.72
CA ASP A 364 27.21 -5.24 11.54
C ASP A 364 28.46 -4.40 11.86
N ASP A 365 28.90 -4.40 13.11
CA ASP A 365 30.04 -3.59 13.54
C ASP A 365 31.34 -3.97 12.81
N ARG A 366 31.46 -5.21 12.33
CA ARG A 366 32.59 -5.69 11.53
C ARG A 366 32.63 -5.09 10.12
N ALA A 367 31.53 -4.55 9.62
CA ALA A 367 31.46 -3.89 8.31
C ALA A 367 31.83 -2.40 8.37
N LYS A 368 32.03 -1.85 9.55
CA LYS A 368 32.34 -0.43 9.78
C LYS A 368 33.85 -0.14 9.80
N VAL A 369 34.63 -0.92 9.05
CA VAL A 369 36.10 -0.78 8.94
C VAL A 369 36.48 0.26 7.90
#